data_a163859046d8467a07133bb55310fbe8
#
_entry.id   a163859046d8467a07133bb55310fbe8
#
_cell.length_a   1.000
_cell.length_b   1.000
_cell.length_c   1.000
_cell.angle_alpha   90.00
_cell.angle_beta   90.00
_cell.angle_gamma   90.00
#
_symmetry.space_group_name_H-M   'P 1'
#
loop_
_entity.id
_entity.type
_entity.pdbx_description
1 polymer ?
#
loop_
_entity_poly.entity_id
_entity_poly.type
_entity_poly.pdbx_seq_one_letter_code
_entity_poly.pdbx_strand_id
1 'polypeptide(L)'
;TEEGYAAADLAENEVILDESYKAKGIHVGDTIKDKSSEVLLKVVSFAKDAKYGHSSVAFISSKTLEEMRQKKNPNYTWQPQAIITSHAVTADDLSEQLMVSNKQQIINKIPGYTATNMILKTMTWVLLIASAAILGVFFYILALQKLKQFGVLKAIGMSMGQITRIQLSQVGILSVIGIGIGLGIALVLTPFLPVSMPFYMRAEDNAVISVSFIVISIICGALSLLKIKKVDPIEVIGGNGE
;
A
#
# COMPACT_ATOMS: atom_id res chain seq x y z
N THR A 1 7.66 19.79 -11.63
CA THR A 1 8.90 20.09 -10.88
C THR A 1 8.64 21.22 -9.88
N GLU A 2 9.47 21.33 -8.83
CA GLU A 2 9.37 22.41 -7.81
C GLU A 2 9.54 23.81 -8.42
N GLU A 3 10.21 23.93 -9.57
CA GLU A 3 10.53 25.17 -10.26
C GLU A 3 9.74 25.39 -11.57
N GLY A 4 8.65 24.63 -11.79
CA GLY A 4 7.78 24.81 -12.96
C GLY A 4 8.32 24.26 -14.28
N TYR A 5 9.46 23.58 -14.29
CA TYR A 5 10.00 22.95 -15.50
C TYR A 5 9.15 21.76 -15.95
N ALA A 6 8.77 21.72 -17.22
CA ALA A 6 8.27 20.51 -17.87
C ALA A 6 9.47 19.73 -18.47
N ALA A 7 9.37 18.40 -18.51
CA ALA A 7 10.42 17.59 -19.16
C ALA A 7 10.61 17.92 -20.66
N ALA A 8 9.61 18.53 -21.29
CA ALA A 8 9.64 18.99 -22.67
C ALA A 8 10.53 20.24 -22.89
N ASP A 9 10.83 21.00 -21.82
CA ASP A 9 11.53 22.29 -21.92
C ASP A 9 13.05 22.13 -21.67
N LEU A 10 13.54 20.89 -21.49
CA LEU A 10 14.94 20.61 -21.23
C LEU A 10 15.83 20.88 -22.44
N ALA A 11 16.82 21.73 -22.24
CA ALA A 11 17.88 21.94 -23.23
C ALA A 11 18.85 20.73 -23.29
N GLU A 12 19.79 20.77 -24.24
CA GLU A 12 20.81 19.75 -24.34
C GLU A 12 21.69 19.74 -23.10
N ASN A 13 22.01 18.54 -22.60
CA ASN A 13 22.83 18.32 -21.40
C ASN A 13 22.24 18.86 -20.09
N GLU A 14 20.94 19.11 -20.05
CA GLU A 14 20.20 19.40 -18.83
C GLU A 14 19.50 18.15 -18.30
N VAL A 15 19.40 18.06 -16.96
CA VAL A 15 18.76 16.94 -16.29
C VAL A 15 17.88 17.41 -15.13
N ILE A 16 16.68 16.82 -15.04
CA ILE A 16 15.83 16.87 -13.84
C ILE A 16 15.97 15.54 -13.12
N LEU A 17 16.40 15.59 -11.85
CA LEU A 17 16.62 14.40 -11.03
C LEU A 17 15.45 14.18 -10.07
N ASP A 18 15.30 12.95 -9.58
CA ASP A 18 14.43 12.66 -8.44
C ASP A 18 14.94 13.38 -7.17
N GLU A 19 14.03 13.85 -6.32
CA GLU A 19 14.39 14.61 -5.10
C GLU A 19 15.28 13.82 -4.12
N SER A 20 15.31 12.48 -4.19
CA SER A 20 16.21 11.65 -3.38
C SER A 20 17.69 11.95 -3.60
N TYR A 21 18.04 12.57 -4.72
CA TYR A 21 19.42 13.00 -4.99
C TYR A 21 19.85 14.22 -4.16
N LYS A 22 18.91 15.02 -3.66
CA LYS A 22 19.20 16.11 -2.69
C LYS A 22 19.85 15.54 -1.41
N ALA A 23 19.35 14.39 -0.94
CA ALA A 23 19.92 13.71 0.23
C ALA A 23 21.35 13.18 -0.01
N LYS A 24 21.78 13.08 -1.26
CA LYS A 24 23.15 12.72 -1.65
C LYS A 24 24.06 13.94 -1.83
N GLY A 25 23.60 15.13 -1.50
CA GLY A 25 24.37 16.37 -1.57
C GLY A 25 24.41 17.00 -2.96
N ILE A 26 23.51 16.63 -3.88
CA ILE A 26 23.42 17.23 -5.22
C ILE A 26 22.42 18.41 -5.16
N HIS A 27 22.80 19.54 -5.75
CA HIS A 27 22.04 20.79 -5.78
C HIS A 27 21.74 21.23 -7.22
N VAL A 28 20.75 22.11 -7.37
CA VAL A 28 20.49 22.76 -8.66
C VAL A 28 21.72 23.58 -9.07
N GLY A 29 22.12 23.46 -10.32
CA GLY A 29 23.33 24.09 -10.88
C GLY A 29 24.55 23.15 -10.89
N ASP A 30 24.54 22.06 -10.13
CA ASP A 30 25.64 21.10 -10.15
C ASP A 30 25.73 20.37 -11.50
N THR A 31 26.95 19.94 -11.83
CA THR A 31 27.20 19.13 -13.02
C THR A 31 27.56 17.72 -12.59
N ILE A 32 26.79 16.75 -13.06
CA ILE A 32 27.00 15.34 -12.82
C ILE A 32 27.49 14.64 -14.08
N LYS A 33 28.40 13.67 -13.94
CA LYS A 33 28.90 12.87 -15.05
C LYS A 33 28.17 11.52 -15.10
N ASP A 34 27.53 11.20 -16.21
CA ASP A 34 27.00 9.86 -16.41
C ASP A 34 28.13 8.84 -16.56
N LYS A 35 28.12 7.81 -15.71
CA LYS A 35 29.18 6.80 -15.68
C LYS A 35 29.31 5.99 -16.97
N SER A 36 28.24 5.91 -17.73
CA SER A 36 28.16 5.00 -18.86
C SER A 36 28.51 5.66 -20.20
N SER A 37 28.13 6.90 -20.39
CA SER A 37 28.35 7.69 -21.62
C SER A 37 29.40 8.78 -21.43
N GLU A 38 29.82 9.03 -20.18
CA GLU A 38 30.73 10.11 -19.79
C GLU A 38 30.19 11.52 -20.10
N VAL A 39 28.94 11.66 -20.50
CA VAL A 39 28.30 12.96 -20.75
C VAL A 39 28.13 13.71 -19.43
N LEU A 40 28.42 15.00 -19.48
CA LEU A 40 28.22 15.91 -18.36
C LEU A 40 26.80 16.47 -18.44
N LEU A 41 26.05 16.33 -17.36
CA LEU A 41 24.66 16.76 -17.26
C LEU A 41 24.54 17.83 -16.17
N LYS A 42 23.97 18.99 -16.50
CA LYS A 42 23.69 20.07 -15.55
C LYS A 42 22.33 19.83 -14.89
N VAL A 43 22.30 19.80 -13.58
CA VAL A 43 21.07 19.65 -12.80
C VAL A 43 20.32 20.99 -12.81
N VAL A 44 19.13 21.00 -13.40
CA VAL A 44 18.31 22.22 -13.51
C VAL A 44 17.15 22.24 -12.53
N SER A 45 16.64 21.08 -12.10
CA SER A 45 15.56 20.99 -11.13
C SER A 45 15.46 19.58 -10.54
N PHE A 46 14.57 19.43 -9.55
CA PHE A 46 14.20 18.14 -8.98
C PHE A 46 12.70 17.84 -9.19
N ALA A 47 12.40 16.59 -9.43
CA ALA A 47 11.04 16.08 -9.54
C ALA A 47 10.70 15.26 -8.31
N LYS A 48 9.53 15.53 -7.73
CA LYS A 48 9.02 14.81 -6.57
C LYS A 48 8.51 13.43 -6.99
N ASP A 49 8.87 12.39 -6.21
CA ASP A 49 8.43 11.01 -6.44
C ASP A 49 8.71 10.47 -7.86
N ALA A 50 9.78 10.95 -8.50
CA ALA A 50 10.17 10.53 -9.85
C ALA A 50 10.88 9.17 -9.82
N LYS A 51 10.10 8.10 -9.65
CA LYS A 51 10.61 6.73 -9.54
C LYS A 51 10.01 5.81 -10.60
N TYR A 52 10.83 4.88 -11.08
CA TYR A 52 10.39 3.76 -11.92
C TYR A 52 10.71 2.46 -11.18
N GLY A 53 9.68 1.80 -10.65
CA GLY A 53 9.85 0.72 -9.70
C GLY A 53 10.54 1.20 -8.42
N HIS A 54 11.73 0.66 -8.13
CA HIS A 54 12.55 1.05 -6.98
C HIS A 54 13.71 1.99 -7.35
N SER A 55 13.83 2.39 -8.61
CA SER A 55 14.91 3.22 -9.11
C SER A 55 14.45 4.67 -9.31
N SER A 56 15.29 5.61 -8.89
CA SER A 56 15.09 7.03 -9.18
C SER A 56 15.25 7.29 -10.66
N VAL A 57 14.39 8.15 -11.22
CA VAL A 57 14.40 8.51 -12.64
C VAL A 57 15.09 9.86 -12.83
N ALA A 58 15.81 9.98 -13.92
CA ALA A 58 16.34 11.22 -14.44
C ALA A 58 15.65 11.56 -15.76
N PHE A 59 15.14 12.78 -15.89
CA PHE A 59 14.55 13.27 -17.13
C PHE A 59 15.62 14.06 -17.89
N ILE A 60 15.82 13.71 -19.15
CA ILE A 60 16.75 14.36 -20.07
C ILE A 60 16.05 14.60 -21.39
N SER A 61 16.59 15.51 -22.22
CA SER A 61 16.06 15.73 -23.57
C SER A 61 16.34 14.53 -24.48
N SER A 62 15.53 14.34 -25.54
CA SER A 62 15.76 13.28 -26.54
C SER A 62 17.11 13.41 -27.22
N LYS A 63 17.58 14.64 -27.46
CA LYS A 63 18.90 14.91 -28.03
C LYS A 63 20.05 14.47 -27.11
N THR A 64 19.96 14.80 -25.82
CA THR A 64 20.93 14.33 -24.82
C THR A 64 20.95 12.80 -24.76
N LEU A 65 19.78 12.15 -24.77
CA LEU A 65 19.70 10.69 -24.80
C LEU A 65 20.37 10.10 -26.05
N GLU A 66 20.15 10.72 -27.20
CA GLU A 66 20.75 10.30 -28.46
C GLU A 66 22.28 10.41 -28.40
N GLU A 67 22.82 11.54 -27.93
CA GLU A 67 24.27 11.72 -27.72
C GLU A 67 24.85 10.65 -26.79
N MET A 68 24.20 10.42 -25.63
CA MET A 68 24.62 9.40 -24.68
C MET A 68 24.64 7.98 -25.28
N ARG A 69 23.68 7.67 -26.15
CA ARG A 69 23.57 6.37 -26.81
C ARG A 69 24.55 6.23 -27.98
N GLN A 70 24.76 7.30 -28.75
CA GLN A 70 25.71 7.31 -29.86
C GLN A 70 27.17 7.14 -29.40
N LYS A 71 27.53 7.59 -28.21
CA LYS A 71 28.84 7.31 -27.62
C LYS A 71 29.10 5.81 -27.42
N LYS A 72 28.04 5.01 -27.25
CA LYS A 72 28.14 3.54 -27.14
C LYS A 72 27.91 2.83 -28.47
N ASN A 73 27.01 3.35 -29.28
CA ASN A 73 26.65 2.82 -30.60
C ASN A 73 26.52 3.99 -31.58
N PRO A 74 27.53 4.28 -32.39
CA PRO A 74 27.53 5.41 -33.32
C PRO A 74 26.34 5.42 -34.31
N ASN A 75 25.72 4.27 -34.56
CA ASN A 75 24.59 4.15 -35.48
C ASN A 75 23.23 4.28 -34.75
N TYR A 76 23.22 4.65 -33.48
CA TYR A 76 21.97 4.83 -32.76
C TYR A 76 21.23 6.08 -33.25
N THR A 77 19.96 5.90 -33.62
CA THR A 77 19.00 6.98 -33.88
C THR A 77 17.88 6.90 -32.87
N TRP A 78 17.50 8.04 -32.34
CA TRP A 78 16.43 8.09 -31.36
C TRP A 78 15.09 7.71 -32.00
N GLN A 79 14.36 6.83 -31.34
CA GLN A 79 12.99 6.48 -31.71
C GLN A 79 12.11 6.50 -30.47
N PRO A 80 10.88 7.04 -30.53
CA PRO A 80 9.96 7.00 -29.41
C PRO A 80 9.59 5.56 -29.09
N GLN A 81 9.80 5.14 -27.83
CA GLN A 81 9.46 3.78 -27.37
C GLN A 81 8.03 3.68 -26.87
N ALA A 82 7.41 4.79 -26.48
CA ALA A 82 6.04 4.86 -26.03
C ALA A 82 5.45 6.23 -26.30
N ILE A 83 4.18 6.27 -26.67
CA ILE A 83 3.39 7.49 -26.82
C ILE A 83 2.28 7.45 -25.77
N ILE A 84 2.19 8.49 -24.96
CA ILE A 84 1.15 8.63 -23.94
C ILE A 84 0.09 9.58 -24.49
N THR A 85 -1.16 9.12 -24.54
CA THR A 85 -2.30 9.93 -24.94
C THR A 85 -3.35 9.98 -23.85
N SER A 86 -4.01 11.13 -23.70
CA SER A 86 -5.15 11.32 -22.78
C SER A 86 -6.48 10.88 -23.42
N HIS A 87 -6.51 10.63 -24.71
CA HIS A 87 -7.70 10.19 -25.43
C HIS A 87 -7.69 8.67 -25.59
N ALA A 88 -8.89 8.07 -25.58
CA ALA A 88 -9.02 6.65 -25.88
C ALA A 88 -8.62 6.41 -27.35
N VAL A 89 -7.66 5.54 -27.56
CA VAL A 89 -7.20 5.08 -28.86
C VAL A 89 -7.57 3.61 -29.01
N THR A 90 -8.24 3.26 -30.10
CA THR A 90 -8.57 1.87 -30.41
C THR A 90 -7.44 1.24 -31.25
N ALA A 91 -7.31 -0.08 -31.17
CA ALA A 91 -6.28 -0.80 -31.90
C ALA A 91 -6.44 -0.65 -33.44
N ASP A 92 -7.68 -0.40 -33.91
CA ASP A 92 -8.00 -0.21 -35.32
C ASP A 92 -7.46 1.11 -35.87
N ASP A 93 -7.15 2.10 -35.02
CA ASP A 93 -6.63 3.40 -35.42
C ASP A 93 -5.09 3.41 -35.61
N LEU A 94 -4.43 2.28 -35.29
CA LEU A 94 -2.98 2.19 -35.23
C LEU A 94 -2.43 1.17 -36.25
N SER A 95 -1.20 1.42 -36.72
CA SER A 95 -0.46 0.45 -37.52
C SER A 95 -0.17 -0.82 -36.68
N GLU A 96 -0.07 -1.98 -37.35
CA GLU A 96 0.18 -3.32 -36.73
C GLU A 96 1.40 -3.39 -35.81
N GLN A 97 2.29 -2.40 -35.88
CA GLN A 97 3.51 -2.34 -35.06
C GLN A 97 3.31 -1.68 -33.68
N LEU A 98 2.13 -1.08 -33.42
CA LEU A 98 1.86 -0.37 -32.17
C LEU A 98 0.89 -1.17 -31.28
N MET A 99 1.27 -1.36 -30.04
CA MET A 99 0.44 -2.04 -29.04
C MET A 99 -0.22 -1.02 -28.11
N VAL A 100 -1.54 -0.98 -28.08
CA VAL A 100 -2.27 -0.21 -27.08
C VAL A 100 -2.20 -0.92 -25.75
N SER A 101 -1.74 -0.23 -24.72
CA SER A 101 -1.66 -0.76 -23.35
C SER A 101 -2.26 0.24 -22.37
N ASN A 102 -3.11 -0.24 -21.48
CA ASN A 102 -3.60 0.60 -20.40
C ASN A 102 -2.55 0.71 -19.28
N LYS A 103 -2.73 1.68 -18.37
CA LYS A 103 -1.82 1.95 -17.25
C LYS A 103 -1.49 0.68 -16.45
N GLN A 104 -2.47 -0.16 -16.16
CA GLN A 104 -2.29 -1.36 -15.35
C GLN A 104 -1.45 -2.43 -16.06
N GLN A 105 -1.63 -2.57 -17.37
CA GLN A 105 -0.84 -3.49 -18.19
C GLN A 105 0.64 -3.08 -18.24
N ILE A 106 0.90 -1.78 -18.34
CA ILE A 106 2.28 -1.24 -18.34
C ILE A 106 2.92 -1.48 -16.97
N ILE A 107 2.23 -1.16 -15.87
CA ILE A 107 2.73 -1.38 -14.52
C ILE A 107 3.08 -2.86 -14.30
N ASN A 108 2.24 -3.79 -14.75
CA ASN A 108 2.48 -5.21 -14.60
C ASN A 108 3.68 -5.73 -15.41
N LYS A 109 4.09 -5.01 -16.49
CA LYS A 109 5.28 -5.32 -17.29
C LYS A 109 6.58 -4.79 -16.68
N ILE A 110 6.52 -3.97 -15.62
CA ILE A 110 7.72 -3.50 -14.93
C ILE A 110 8.44 -4.70 -14.29
N PRO A 111 9.71 -4.94 -14.60
CA PRO A 111 10.45 -6.06 -14.04
C PRO A 111 10.44 -6.05 -12.51
N GLY A 112 10.08 -7.17 -11.89
CA GLY A 112 10.02 -7.31 -10.44
C GLY A 112 8.75 -6.76 -9.77
N TYR A 113 7.96 -5.88 -10.41
CA TYR A 113 6.76 -5.30 -9.82
C TYR A 113 5.73 -6.36 -9.40
N THR A 114 5.40 -7.27 -10.32
CA THR A 114 4.41 -8.31 -10.04
C THR A 114 4.85 -9.24 -8.92
N ALA A 115 6.12 -9.65 -8.91
CA ALA A 115 6.69 -10.50 -7.88
C ALA A 115 6.67 -9.81 -6.50
N THR A 116 7.16 -8.56 -6.43
CA THR A 116 7.16 -7.77 -5.19
C THR A 116 5.74 -7.53 -4.67
N ASN A 117 4.82 -7.15 -5.53
CA ASN A 117 3.43 -6.91 -5.15
C ASN A 117 2.73 -8.19 -4.66
N MET A 118 3.04 -9.34 -5.26
CA MET A 118 2.54 -10.64 -4.82
C MET A 118 3.06 -11.00 -3.42
N ILE A 119 4.35 -10.80 -3.17
CA ILE A 119 4.96 -11.02 -1.85
C ILE A 119 4.30 -10.13 -0.80
N LEU A 120 4.16 -8.82 -1.06
CA LEU A 120 3.55 -7.88 -0.12
C LEU A 120 2.09 -8.24 0.17
N LYS A 121 1.30 -8.61 -0.84
CA LYS A 121 -0.07 -9.08 -0.66
C LYS A 121 -0.12 -10.35 0.17
N THR A 122 0.76 -11.31 -0.09
CA THR A 122 0.83 -12.56 0.68
C THR A 122 1.16 -12.27 2.15
N MET A 123 2.15 -11.40 2.42
CA MET A 123 2.47 -10.98 3.79
C MET A 123 1.27 -10.33 4.49
N THR A 124 0.54 -9.47 3.80
CA THR A 124 -0.67 -8.82 4.34
C THR A 124 -1.72 -9.87 4.71
N TRP A 125 -1.99 -10.84 3.85
CA TRP A 125 -2.93 -11.92 4.14
C TRP A 125 -2.49 -12.79 5.31
N VAL A 126 -1.21 -13.15 5.40
CA VAL A 126 -0.66 -13.94 6.52
C VAL A 126 -0.83 -13.18 7.84
N LEU A 127 -0.51 -11.89 7.86
CA LEU A 127 -0.70 -11.04 9.06
C LEU A 127 -2.18 -10.94 9.46
N LEU A 128 -3.06 -10.84 8.47
CA LEU A 128 -4.50 -10.73 8.70
C LEU A 128 -5.07 -12.03 9.29
N ILE A 129 -4.63 -13.20 8.79
CA ILE A 129 -4.99 -14.52 9.34
C ILE A 129 -4.44 -14.70 10.75
N ALA A 130 -3.19 -14.33 10.99
CA ALA A 130 -2.60 -14.40 12.32
C ALA A 130 -3.34 -13.51 13.32
N SER A 131 -3.69 -12.27 12.92
CA SER A 131 -4.51 -11.36 13.72
C SER A 131 -5.89 -11.95 14.02
N ALA A 132 -6.53 -12.58 13.03
CA ALA A 132 -7.81 -13.26 13.21
C ALA A 132 -7.74 -14.38 14.25
N ALA A 133 -6.68 -15.18 14.22
CA ALA A 133 -6.47 -16.26 15.20
C ALA A 133 -6.32 -15.70 16.63
N ILE A 134 -5.50 -14.65 16.79
CA ILE A 134 -5.29 -13.99 18.08
C ILE A 134 -6.61 -13.40 18.60
N LEU A 135 -7.34 -12.67 17.75
CA LEU A 135 -8.64 -12.09 18.11
C LEU A 135 -9.66 -13.16 18.48
N GLY A 136 -9.69 -14.27 17.74
CA GLY A 136 -10.56 -15.41 18.03
C GLY A 136 -10.35 -15.97 19.45
N VAL A 137 -9.10 -16.21 19.83
CA VAL A 137 -8.72 -16.69 21.17
C VAL A 137 -9.05 -15.61 22.24
N PHE A 138 -8.72 -14.36 21.98
CA PHE A 138 -8.98 -13.26 22.89
C PHE A 138 -10.48 -13.10 23.18
N PHE A 139 -11.31 -13.05 22.16
CA PHE A 139 -12.77 -12.93 22.34
C PHE A 139 -13.37 -14.18 23.00
N TYR A 140 -12.82 -15.36 22.73
CA TYR A 140 -13.24 -16.57 23.42
C TYR A 140 -12.98 -16.49 24.93
N ILE A 141 -11.79 -16.07 25.33
CA ILE A 141 -11.43 -15.91 26.76
C ILE A 141 -12.30 -14.83 27.42
N LEU A 142 -12.49 -13.67 26.75
CA LEU A 142 -13.38 -12.60 27.27
C LEU A 142 -14.81 -13.09 27.45
N ALA A 143 -15.31 -13.88 26.52
CA ALA A 143 -16.67 -14.39 26.62
C ALA A 143 -16.80 -15.43 27.74
N LEU A 144 -15.77 -16.28 27.99
CA LEU A 144 -15.74 -17.18 29.16
C LEU A 144 -15.76 -16.40 30.47
N GLN A 145 -14.98 -15.34 30.60
CA GLN A 145 -14.96 -14.49 31.79
C GLN A 145 -16.31 -13.83 32.08
N LYS A 146 -17.12 -13.57 31.04
CA LYS A 146 -18.45 -12.96 31.15
C LYS A 146 -19.58 -13.95 31.33
N LEU A 147 -19.32 -15.26 31.38
CA LEU A 147 -20.37 -16.29 31.49
C LEU A 147 -21.32 -16.07 32.66
N LYS A 148 -20.78 -15.74 33.85
CA LYS A 148 -21.60 -15.45 35.05
C LYS A 148 -22.52 -14.25 34.84
N GLN A 149 -22.03 -13.20 34.15
CA GLN A 149 -22.83 -12.02 33.79
C GLN A 149 -23.91 -12.37 32.80
N PHE A 150 -23.63 -13.20 31.80
CA PHE A 150 -24.61 -13.68 30.82
C PHE A 150 -25.69 -14.54 31.48
N GLY A 151 -25.34 -15.35 32.49
CA GLY A 151 -26.30 -16.12 33.29
C GLY A 151 -27.28 -15.22 34.03
N VAL A 152 -26.77 -14.18 34.71
CA VAL A 152 -27.62 -13.20 35.39
C VAL A 152 -28.55 -12.45 34.44
N LEU A 153 -28.03 -11.99 33.30
CA LEU A 153 -28.82 -11.30 32.28
C LEU A 153 -29.91 -12.19 31.71
N LYS A 154 -29.64 -13.48 31.55
CA LYS A 154 -30.64 -14.46 31.13
C LYS A 154 -31.71 -14.71 32.21
N ALA A 155 -31.32 -14.74 33.48
CA ALA A 155 -32.24 -14.92 34.60
C ALA A 155 -33.22 -13.76 34.76
N ILE A 156 -32.82 -12.53 34.40
CA ILE A 156 -33.71 -11.35 34.38
C ILE A 156 -34.54 -11.23 33.08
N GLY A 157 -34.45 -12.24 32.17
CA GLY A 157 -35.32 -12.35 30.99
C GLY A 157 -34.72 -11.87 29.68
N MET A 158 -33.41 -11.54 29.62
CA MET A 158 -32.78 -11.19 28.35
C MET A 158 -32.59 -12.40 27.45
N SER A 159 -32.90 -12.25 26.17
CA SER A 159 -32.70 -13.29 25.17
C SER A 159 -31.21 -13.40 24.80
N MET A 160 -30.75 -14.61 24.43
CA MET A 160 -29.38 -14.83 23.94
C MET A 160 -29.05 -13.95 22.73
N GLY A 161 -30.03 -13.63 21.88
CA GLY A 161 -29.83 -12.72 20.75
C GLY A 161 -29.48 -11.29 21.19
N GLN A 162 -30.10 -10.78 22.26
CA GLN A 162 -29.81 -9.47 22.83
C GLN A 162 -28.39 -9.44 23.43
N ILE A 163 -28.03 -10.47 24.19
CA ILE A 163 -26.69 -10.60 24.77
C ILE A 163 -25.62 -10.65 23.68
N THR A 164 -25.86 -11.46 22.62
CA THR A 164 -24.97 -11.54 21.46
C THR A 164 -24.81 -10.18 20.78
N ARG A 165 -25.92 -9.45 20.56
CA ARG A 165 -25.88 -8.13 19.91
C ARG A 165 -25.08 -7.11 20.72
N ILE A 166 -25.23 -7.10 22.05
CA ILE A 166 -24.46 -6.24 22.95
C ILE A 166 -22.96 -6.57 22.83
N GLN A 167 -22.61 -7.86 22.87
CA GLN A 167 -21.21 -8.28 22.80
C GLN A 167 -20.59 -7.97 21.43
N LEU A 168 -21.33 -8.20 20.33
CA LEU A 168 -20.83 -7.87 18.99
C LEU A 168 -20.68 -6.37 18.77
N SER A 169 -21.56 -5.53 19.36
CA SER A 169 -21.38 -4.09 19.30
C SER A 169 -20.10 -3.64 20.04
N GLN A 170 -19.76 -4.25 21.19
CA GLN A 170 -18.51 -3.98 21.88
C GLN A 170 -17.31 -4.38 21.03
N VAL A 171 -17.33 -5.54 20.37
CA VAL A 171 -16.27 -5.98 19.43
C VAL A 171 -16.14 -4.99 18.27
N GLY A 172 -17.24 -4.55 17.69
CA GLY A 172 -17.24 -3.58 16.58
C GLY A 172 -16.63 -2.24 17.00
N ILE A 173 -17.05 -1.69 18.13
CA ILE A 173 -16.53 -0.42 18.66
C ILE A 173 -15.02 -0.54 18.93
N LEU A 174 -14.60 -1.62 19.59
CA LEU A 174 -13.18 -1.84 19.89
C LEU A 174 -12.33 -1.98 18.63
N SER A 175 -12.85 -2.66 17.60
CA SER A 175 -12.18 -2.80 16.32
C SER A 175 -12.03 -1.46 15.60
N VAL A 176 -13.07 -0.61 15.61
CA VAL A 176 -13.01 0.74 15.01
C VAL A 176 -11.99 1.62 15.73
N ILE A 177 -11.99 1.60 17.07
CA ILE A 177 -11.01 2.35 17.87
C ILE A 177 -9.58 1.85 17.58
N GLY A 178 -9.39 0.53 17.56
CA GLY A 178 -8.08 -0.08 17.28
C GLY A 178 -7.55 0.29 15.90
N ILE A 179 -8.39 0.26 14.87
CA ILE A 179 -8.05 0.70 13.51
C ILE A 179 -7.71 2.20 13.50
N GLY A 180 -8.52 3.02 14.16
CA GLY A 180 -8.27 4.47 14.25
C GLY A 180 -6.91 4.79 14.87
N ILE A 181 -6.56 4.11 15.96
CA ILE A 181 -5.24 4.24 16.60
C ILE A 181 -4.14 3.73 15.66
N GLY A 182 -4.32 2.56 15.04
CA GLY A 182 -3.32 1.98 14.14
C GLY A 182 -3.05 2.87 12.91
N LEU A 183 -4.09 3.39 12.27
CA LEU A 183 -3.96 4.35 11.16
C LEU A 183 -3.34 5.66 11.63
N GLY A 184 -3.71 6.15 12.81
CA GLY A 184 -3.12 7.35 13.40
C GLY A 184 -1.62 7.21 13.62
N ILE A 185 -1.18 6.09 14.19
CA ILE A 185 0.25 5.79 14.36
C ILE A 185 0.96 5.71 12.99
N ALA A 186 0.36 5.02 12.02
CA ALA A 186 0.93 4.91 10.69
C ALA A 186 1.11 6.28 10.01
N LEU A 187 0.12 7.18 10.12
CA LEU A 187 0.20 8.54 9.59
C LEU A 187 1.28 9.38 10.28
N VAL A 188 1.41 9.24 11.61
CA VAL A 188 2.45 9.95 12.36
C VAL A 188 3.85 9.45 12.03
N LEU A 189 4.02 8.15 11.76
CA LEU A 189 5.32 7.57 11.40
C LEU A 189 5.74 7.88 9.96
N THR A 190 4.79 8.12 9.05
CA THR A 190 5.07 8.38 7.62
C THR A 190 6.14 9.46 7.38
N PRO A 191 6.09 10.66 8.02
CA PRO A 191 7.09 11.70 7.79
C PRO A 191 8.49 11.38 8.33
N PHE A 192 8.61 10.38 9.22
CA PHE A 192 9.92 9.95 9.74
C PHE A 192 10.60 8.90 8.86
N LEU A 193 9.91 8.39 7.83
CA LEU A 193 10.48 7.43 6.90
C LEU A 193 11.43 8.14 5.93
N PRO A 194 12.62 7.56 5.62
CA PRO A 194 13.54 8.12 4.64
C PRO A 194 12.87 8.28 3.26
N VAL A 195 13.13 9.38 2.58
CA VAL A 195 12.62 9.65 1.21
C VAL A 195 13.03 8.55 0.20
N SER A 196 14.12 7.85 0.50
CA SER A 196 14.57 6.69 -0.29
C SER A 196 13.66 5.46 -0.16
N MET A 197 12.80 5.40 0.86
CA MET A 197 11.86 4.29 1.05
C MET A 197 10.59 4.54 0.22
N PRO A 198 10.21 3.63 -0.71
CA PRO A 198 8.98 3.77 -1.49
C PRO A 198 7.77 3.41 -0.62
N PHE A 199 7.45 4.27 0.34
CA PHE A 199 6.26 4.11 1.19
C PHE A 199 5.13 4.98 0.66
N TYR A 200 4.06 4.36 0.19
CA TYR A 200 2.89 5.05 -0.31
C TYR A 200 1.61 4.49 0.32
N MET A 201 0.94 5.32 1.12
CA MET A 201 -0.35 4.96 1.72
C MET A 201 -1.49 5.29 0.75
N ARG A 202 -2.02 4.26 0.07
CA ARG A 202 -3.23 4.43 -0.74
C ARG A 202 -4.47 4.32 0.16
N ALA A 203 -5.33 5.31 0.09
CA ALA A 203 -6.56 5.33 0.86
C ALA A 203 -7.45 4.11 0.57
N GLU A 204 -7.48 3.65 -0.68
CA GLU A 204 -8.24 2.48 -1.11
C GLU A 204 -7.76 1.20 -0.43
N ASP A 205 -6.44 0.94 -0.41
CA ASP A 205 -5.86 -0.26 0.21
C ASP A 205 -6.09 -0.25 1.73
N ASN A 206 -5.92 0.91 2.36
CA ASN A 206 -6.18 1.07 3.80
C ASN A 206 -7.66 0.84 4.15
N ALA A 207 -8.57 1.32 3.31
CA ALA A 207 -10.00 1.10 3.51
C ALA A 207 -10.35 -0.39 3.39
N VAL A 208 -9.84 -1.09 2.37
CA VAL A 208 -10.06 -2.53 2.18
C VAL A 208 -9.55 -3.34 3.37
N ILE A 209 -8.32 -3.07 3.84
CA ILE A 209 -7.73 -3.75 4.99
C ILE A 209 -8.54 -3.47 6.26
N SER A 210 -8.93 -2.22 6.50
CA SER A 210 -9.71 -1.83 7.68
C SER A 210 -11.07 -2.51 7.71
N VAL A 211 -11.80 -2.51 6.60
CA VAL A 211 -13.09 -3.19 6.49
C VAL A 211 -12.93 -4.69 6.67
N SER A 212 -11.92 -5.30 6.05
CA SER A 212 -11.64 -6.73 6.21
C SER A 212 -11.36 -7.08 7.68
N PHE A 213 -10.59 -6.26 8.40
CA PHE A 213 -10.30 -6.46 9.81
C PHE A 213 -11.56 -6.38 10.69
N ILE A 214 -12.45 -5.39 10.45
CA ILE A 214 -13.74 -5.27 11.16
C ILE A 214 -14.61 -6.52 10.94
N VAL A 215 -14.75 -6.94 9.68
CA VAL A 215 -15.54 -8.12 9.33
C VAL A 215 -15.00 -9.37 10.02
N ILE A 216 -13.70 -9.59 9.97
CA ILE A 216 -13.05 -10.71 10.64
C ILE A 216 -13.25 -10.64 12.15
N SER A 217 -13.09 -9.47 12.77
CA SER A 217 -13.30 -9.29 14.22
C SER A 217 -14.73 -9.64 14.62
N ILE A 218 -15.72 -9.21 13.87
CA ILE A 218 -17.14 -9.53 14.12
C ILE A 218 -17.40 -11.03 13.97
N ILE A 219 -16.84 -11.67 12.93
CA ILE A 219 -16.96 -13.12 12.73
C ILE A 219 -16.33 -13.88 13.89
N CYS A 220 -15.11 -13.53 14.30
CA CYS A 220 -14.43 -14.14 15.44
C CYS A 220 -15.21 -13.97 16.75
N GLY A 221 -15.75 -12.78 16.99
CA GLY A 221 -16.63 -12.50 18.14
C GLY A 221 -17.91 -13.34 18.12
N ALA A 222 -18.54 -13.45 16.97
CA ALA A 222 -19.76 -14.26 16.82
C ALA A 222 -19.48 -15.77 17.03
N LEU A 223 -18.43 -16.30 16.43
CA LEU A 223 -18.02 -17.70 16.59
C LEU A 223 -17.67 -18.04 18.03
N SER A 224 -17.03 -17.14 18.75
CA SER A 224 -16.73 -17.26 20.18
C SER A 224 -17.99 -17.43 21.01
N LEU A 225 -19.01 -16.61 20.74
CA LEU A 225 -20.31 -16.68 21.46
C LEU A 225 -21.13 -17.93 21.10
N LEU A 226 -21.07 -18.39 19.85
CA LEU A 226 -21.74 -19.62 19.43
C LEU A 226 -21.22 -20.86 20.17
N LYS A 227 -19.91 -20.93 20.43
CA LYS A 227 -19.32 -22.00 21.24
C LYS A 227 -19.84 -21.97 22.69
N ILE A 228 -19.98 -20.78 23.25
CA ILE A 228 -20.43 -20.58 24.62
C ILE A 228 -21.94 -20.85 24.80
N LYS A 229 -22.75 -20.61 23.76
CA LYS A 229 -24.19 -20.93 23.78
C LYS A 229 -24.48 -22.41 24.12
N LYS A 230 -23.53 -23.31 23.86
CA LYS A 230 -23.62 -24.75 24.17
C LYS A 230 -23.27 -25.10 25.63
N VAL A 231 -22.67 -24.16 26.37
CA VAL A 231 -22.34 -24.36 27.79
C VAL A 231 -23.56 -23.96 28.62
N ASP A 232 -24.07 -24.91 29.43
CA ASP A 232 -25.25 -24.65 30.25
C ASP A 232 -24.89 -23.64 31.37
N PRO A 233 -25.55 -22.48 31.46
CA PRO A 233 -25.30 -21.49 32.48
C PRO A 233 -25.48 -22.03 33.92
N ILE A 234 -26.33 -23.06 34.08
CA ILE A 234 -26.61 -23.66 35.37
C ILE A 234 -25.40 -24.43 35.90
N GLU A 235 -24.66 -25.10 35.04
CA GLU A 235 -23.45 -25.84 35.38
C GLU A 235 -22.31 -24.90 35.85
N VAL A 236 -22.26 -23.67 35.29
CA VAL A 236 -21.24 -22.66 35.65
C VAL A 236 -21.58 -21.92 36.96
N ILE A 237 -22.87 -21.80 37.31
CA ILE A 237 -23.32 -21.14 38.54
C ILE A 237 -23.38 -22.16 39.70
N GLY A 238 -23.65 -23.43 39.41
CA GLY A 238 -23.74 -24.51 40.39
C GLY A 238 -22.42 -25.23 40.72
N GLY A 239 -21.39 -25.02 39.92
CA GLY A 239 -20.07 -25.66 40.06
C GLY A 239 -19.18 -24.97 41.10
N ASN A 240 -19.61 -24.84 42.31
CA ASN A 240 -18.75 -24.65 43.46
C ASN A 240 -18.78 -25.94 44.31
N GLY A 241 -17.93 -26.84 43.94
CA GLY A 241 -17.79 -28.05 44.75
C GLY A 241 -16.82 -29.04 44.09
N GLU A 242 -15.54 -28.71 44.12
CA GLU A 242 -14.39 -29.56 44.44
C GLU A 242 -13.11 -28.93 43.93
#